data_f689f333b4917ee8ce045107a90a19e3
#
_entry.id   f689f333b4917ee8ce045107a90a19e3
#
_cell.length_a   1.000
_cell.length_b   1.000
_cell.length_c   1.000
_cell.angle_alpha   90.00
_cell.angle_beta   90.00
_cell.angle_gamma   90.00
#
_symmetry.space_group_name_H-M   'P 1'
#
loop_
_entity.id
_entity.type
_entity.pdbx_description
1 polymer ?
#
loop_
_entity_poly.entity_id
_entity_poly.type
_entity_poly.pdbx_seq_one_letter_code
_entity_poly.pdbx_strand_id
1 'polypeptide(L)'
;ALAQDARVYLTSWPALFLGAFMLTEPFTIPPRRTQRLLYAALVALLLNTTLLSPAAFPMSPELALLIGNLAFFPATLRRKLSLRFVESREVADHTFELVFDKPEGLHFSPGQYLEWTLPHAGSDNRGIRRYFTIASSPTEDEVVLGVKFGERVSSFKQALLDLAPGEEVVAAQRAGDFLLPTDPSEKLAFVAGGIGITPFRSMTRFLIDSDDPRDITLLYANNTRAEICWQELWAEAAEHMPFSVVHAIARERP
;
A
#
# COMPACT_ATOMS: atom_id res chain seq x y z
N ALA A 1 -27.87 -34.57 -10.84
CA ALA A 1 -27.25 -34.46 -9.54
C ALA A 1 -26.38 -33.20 -9.46
N LEU A 2 -25.23 -33.07 -10.14
CA LEU A 2 -24.31 -31.95 -10.06
C LEU A 2 -24.94 -30.56 -10.32
N ALA A 3 -25.84 -30.43 -11.32
CA ALA A 3 -26.49 -29.16 -11.62
C ALA A 3 -27.52 -28.77 -10.56
N GLN A 4 -28.14 -29.76 -9.92
CA GLN A 4 -29.14 -29.56 -8.85
C GLN A 4 -28.45 -29.17 -7.54
N ASP A 5 -27.29 -29.80 -7.26
CA ASP A 5 -26.45 -29.48 -6.11
C ASP A 5 -25.86 -28.07 -6.26
N ALA A 6 -25.34 -27.70 -7.44
CA ALA A 6 -24.83 -26.34 -7.71
C ALA A 6 -25.93 -25.28 -7.53
N ARG A 7 -27.16 -25.56 -7.94
CA ARG A 7 -28.28 -24.63 -7.74
C ARG A 7 -28.61 -24.45 -6.27
N VAL A 8 -28.63 -25.51 -5.47
CA VAL A 8 -28.87 -25.47 -4.02
C VAL A 8 -27.76 -24.64 -3.33
N TYR A 9 -26.50 -24.86 -3.68
CA TYR A 9 -25.38 -24.07 -3.14
C TYR A 9 -25.47 -22.58 -3.47
N LEU A 10 -25.90 -22.24 -4.69
CA LEU A 10 -26.02 -20.84 -5.12
C LEU A 10 -27.27 -20.12 -4.59
N THR A 11 -28.37 -20.83 -4.32
CA THR A 11 -29.66 -20.22 -3.96
C THR A 11 -30.03 -20.38 -2.49
N SER A 12 -29.56 -21.41 -1.81
CA SER A 12 -29.94 -21.74 -0.43
C SER A 12 -28.80 -21.60 0.58
N TRP A 13 -27.56 -21.58 0.10
CA TRP A 13 -26.38 -21.36 0.91
C TRP A 13 -25.82 -19.97 0.68
N PRO A 14 -25.33 -19.28 1.71
CA PRO A 14 -24.69 -17.96 1.54
C PRO A 14 -23.33 -18.06 0.88
N ALA A 15 -23.13 -18.97 -0.09
CA ALA A 15 -21.86 -19.25 -0.73
C ALA A 15 -21.27 -18.00 -1.43
N LEU A 16 -22.12 -17.20 -2.07
CA LEU A 16 -21.69 -15.94 -2.67
C LEU A 16 -21.31 -14.91 -1.61
N PHE A 17 -22.09 -14.81 -0.54
CA PHE A 17 -21.77 -13.92 0.58
C PHE A 17 -20.48 -14.35 1.28
N LEU A 18 -20.33 -15.66 1.55
CA LEU A 18 -19.12 -16.21 2.13
C LEU A 18 -17.89 -15.92 1.25
N GLY A 19 -17.99 -16.21 -0.05
CA GLY A 19 -16.89 -16.03 -1.00
C GLY A 19 -16.54 -14.57 -1.27
N ALA A 20 -17.54 -13.71 -1.45
CA ALA A 20 -17.34 -12.33 -1.84
C ALA A 20 -17.04 -11.38 -0.68
N PHE A 21 -17.55 -11.65 0.51
CA PHE A 21 -17.42 -10.75 1.66
C PHE A 21 -16.60 -11.34 2.80
N MET A 22 -16.91 -12.56 3.24
CA MET A 22 -16.26 -13.11 4.44
C MET A 22 -14.85 -13.66 4.17
N LEU A 23 -14.62 -14.31 3.03
CA LEU A 23 -13.29 -14.80 2.63
C LEU A 23 -12.35 -13.68 2.15
N THR A 24 -12.90 -12.54 1.75
CA THR A 24 -12.13 -11.40 1.25
C THR A 24 -11.99 -10.27 2.28
N GLU A 25 -12.41 -10.51 3.53
CA GLU A 25 -12.32 -9.53 4.60
C GLU A 25 -10.85 -9.10 4.81
N PRO A 26 -10.52 -7.79 4.66
CA PRO A 26 -9.13 -7.32 4.58
C PRO A 26 -8.29 -7.58 5.84
N PHE A 27 -8.93 -7.71 7.02
CA PHE A 27 -8.22 -7.88 8.28
C PHE A 27 -7.80 -9.31 8.56
N THR A 28 -8.47 -10.29 7.97
CA THR A 28 -8.24 -11.72 8.21
C THR A 28 -7.60 -12.44 7.04
N ILE A 29 -7.68 -11.86 5.83
CA ILE A 29 -7.13 -12.48 4.62
C ILE A 29 -5.59 -12.49 4.67
N PRO A 30 -4.93 -13.62 4.34
CA PRO A 30 -3.48 -13.69 4.26
C PRO A 30 -2.91 -12.73 3.20
N PRO A 31 -1.70 -12.17 3.41
CA PRO A 31 -1.15 -11.12 2.54
C PRO A 31 -0.74 -11.61 1.15
N ARG A 32 -0.23 -12.82 1.01
CA ARG A 32 0.30 -13.34 -0.26
C ARG A 32 -0.77 -14.05 -1.08
N ARG A 33 -0.75 -13.90 -2.41
CA ARG A 33 -1.70 -14.53 -3.33
C ARG A 33 -1.80 -16.05 -3.15
N THR A 34 -0.67 -16.74 -3.04
CA THR A 34 -0.64 -18.20 -2.80
C THR A 34 -1.29 -18.59 -1.47
N GLN A 35 -1.06 -17.82 -0.41
CA GLN A 35 -1.67 -18.04 0.90
C GLN A 35 -3.20 -17.81 0.84
N ARG A 36 -3.67 -16.81 0.09
CA ARG A 36 -5.12 -16.57 -0.13
C ARG A 36 -5.78 -17.75 -0.83
N LEU A 37 -5.12 -18.29 -1.86
CA LEU A 37 -5.62 -19.49 -2.56
C LEU A 37 -5.65 -20.70 -1.65
N LEU A 38 -4.61 -20.94 -0.84
CA LEU A 38 -4.57 -22.04 0.12
C LEU A 38 -5.62 -21.85 1.24
N TYR A 39 -5.81 -20.64 1.73
CA TYR A 39 -6.84 -20.30 2.69
C TYR A 39 -8.25 -20.58 2.14
N ALA A 40 -8.54 -20.12 0.92
CA ALA A 40 -9.82 -20.36 0.27
C ALA A 40 -10.05 -21.86 0.01
N ALA A 41 -9.01 -22.59 -0.42
CA ALA A 41 -9.07 -24.03 -0.62
C ALA A 41 -9.32 -24.79 0.70
N LEU A 42 -8.68 -24.39 1.80
CA LEU A 42 -8.90 -24.97 3.11
C LEU A 42 -10.37 -24.77 3.58
N VAL A 43 -10.87 -23.52 3.49
CA VAL A 43 -12.25 -23.23 3.88
C VAL A 43 -13.25 -23.99 3.01
N ALA A 44 -13.03 -24.06 1.68
CA ALA A 44 -13.88 -24.81 0.77
C ALA A 44 -13.86 -26.32 1.06
N LEU A 45 -12.69 -26.86 1.41
CA LEU A 45 -12.54 -28.26 1.81
C LEU A 45 -13.29 -28.57 3.10
N LEU A 46 -13.19 -27.69 4.11
CA LEU A 46 -13.91 -27.82 5.39
C LEU A 46 -15.42 -27.72 5.19
N LEU A 47 -15.90 -26.91 4.25
CA LEU A 47 -17.33 -26.81 3.91
C LEU A 47 -17.86 -28.03 3.16
N ASN A 48 -16.98 -28.74 2.47
CA ASN A 48 -17.36 -29.95 1.74
C ASN A 48 -17.31 -31.19 2.67
N THR A 49 -18.27 -31.25 3.58
CA THR A 49 -18.32 -32.23 4.68
C THR A 49 -18.39 -33.69 4.25
N THR A 50 -18.75 -33.96 2.99
CA THR A 50 -18.81 -35.34 2.47
C THR A 50 -17.44 -35.99 2.36
N LEU A 51 -16.34 -35.20 2.29
CA LEU A 51 -14.97 -35.69 2.18
C LEU A 51 -14.27 -35.90 3.52
N LEU A 52 -14.66 -35.17 4.58
CA LEU A 52 -13.87 -35.10 5.83
C LEU A 52 -14.65 -35.41 7.12
N SER A 53 -15.97 -35.59 7.06
CA SER A 53 -16.74 -35.76 8.28
C SER A 53 -17.08 -37.22 8.58
N PRO A 54 -16.58 -37.79 9.65
CA PRO A 54 -17.36 -38.80 10.40
C PRO A 54 -18.61 -38.10 10.94
N ALA A 55 -19.75 -38.74 10.86
CA ALA A 55 -21.12 -38.25 11.09
C ALA A 55 -21.42 -37.50 12.43
N ALA A 56 -20.40 -37.10 13.19
CA ALA A 56 -20.52 -36.56 14.53
C ALA A 56 -20.41 -35.04 14.67
N PHE A 57 -19.93 -34.31 13.63
CA PHE A 57 -19.70 -32.84 13.74
C PHE A 57 -20.15 -32.11 12.49
N PRO A 58 -21.32 -31.44 12.52
CA PRO A 58 -21.72 -30.60 11.39
C PRO A 58 -20.81 -29.37 11.30
N MET A 59 -20.04 -29.28 10.20
CA MET A 59 -19.20 -28.12 9.93
C MET A 59 -20.06 -26.96 9.43
N SER A 60 -20.19 -25.91 10.25
CA SER A 60 -20.86 -24.69 9.81
C SER A 60 -19.90 -23.77 9.03
N PRO A 61 -20.40 -22.85 8.19
CA PRO A 61 -19.57 -21.85 7.49
C PRO A 61 -18.71 -21.02 8.44
N GLU A 62 -19.27 -20.66 9.60
CA GLU A 62 -18.57 -19.88 10.63
C GLU A 62 -17.42 -20.67 11.25
N LEU A 63 -17.63 -21.94 11.51
CA LEU A 63 -16.59 -22.81 12.06
C LEU A 63 -15.48 -23.07 11.04
N ALA A 64 -15.81 -23.27 9.76
CA ALA A 64 -14.84 -23.39 8.68
C ALA A 64 -13.98 -22.14 8.52
N LEU A 65 -14.59 -20.96 8.60
CA LEU A 65 -13.89 -19.67 8.58
C LEU A 65 -13.00 -19.51 9.82
N LEU A 66 -13.51 -19.85 11.01
CA LEU A 66 -12.73 -19.75 12.23
C LEU A 66 -11.48 -20.64 12.18
N ILE A 67 -11.63 -21.88 11.72
CA ILE A 67 -10.50 -22.80 11.53
C ILE A 67 -9.52 -22.26 10.49
N GLY A 68 -10.03 -21.77 9.35
CA GLY A 68 -9.21 -21.14 8.32
C GLY A 68 -8.43 -19.94 8.86
N ASN A 69 -9.08 -19.04 9.58
CA ASN A 69 -8.45 -17.88 10.20
C ASN A 69 -7.38 -18.29 11.23
N LEU A 70 -7.65 -19.27 12.09
CA LEU A 70 -6.68 -19.77 13.06
C LEU A 70 -5.47 -20.43 12.37
N ALA A 71 -5.69 -21.21 11.32
CA ALA A 71 -4.62 -21.87 10.57
C ALA A 71 -3.69 -20.87 9.87
N PHE A 72 -4.23 -19.77 9.34
CA PHE A 72 -3.46 -18.75 8.66
C PHE A 72 -3.09 -17.56 9.55
N PHE A 73 -3.52 -17.53 10.82
CA PHE A 73 -3.18 -16.47 11.77
C PHE A 73 -1.67 -16.16 11.83
N PRO A 74 -0.75 -17.15 11.88
CA PRO A 74 0.68 -16.86 11.90
C PRO A 74 1.16 -16.13 10.64
N ALA A 75 0.51 -16.38 9.48
CA ALA A 75 0.83 -15.70 8.23
C ALA A 75 0.26 -14.27 8.16
N THR A 76 -0.77 -13.98 8.97
CA THR A 76 -1.38 -12.64 9.08
C THR A 76 -0.75 -11.81 10.20
N LEU A 77 0.09 -12.42 11.04
CA LEU A 77 0.83 -11.70 12.07
C LEU A 77 1.68 -10.61 11.40
N ARG A 78 1.28 -9.38 11.63
CA ARG A 78 1.90 -8.19 11.05
C ARG A 78 3.18 -7.91 11.83
N ARG A 79 4.32 -7.93 11.16
CA ARG A 79 5.54 -7.36 11.73
C ARG A 79 5.30 -5.87 11.90
N LYS A 80 5.20 -5.43 13.13
CA LYS A 80 5.24 -4.01 13.47
C LYS A 80 6.66 -3.53 13.29
N LEU A 81 6.81 -2.43 12.58
CA LEU A 81 8.06 -1.70 12.43
C LEU A 81 7.93 -0.46 13.31
N SER A 82 8.89 -0.20 14.18
CA SER A 82 9.06 1.09 14.82
C SER A 82 9.98 1.92 13.94
N LEU A 83 9.50 3.08 13.51
CA LEU A 83 10.27 4.02 12.72
C LEU A 83 10.45 5.28 13.55
N ARG A 84 11.71 5.69 13.74
CA ARG A 84 12.06 6.90 14.47
C ARG A 84 12.02 8.08 13.52
N PHE A 85 11.23 9.09 13.85
CA PHE A 85 11.17 10.34 13.11
C PHE A 85 12.48 11.13 13.26
N VAL A 86 13.01 11.59 12.15
CA VAL A 86 14.26 12.34 12.07
C VAL A 86 13.98 13.82 11.90
N GLU A 87 13.31 14.18 10.81
CA GLU A 87 13.02 15.55 10.46
C GLU A 87 11.89 15.67 9.42
N SER A 88 11.45 16.91 9.23
CA SER A 88 10.52 17.30 8.17
C SER A 88 11.21 18.27 7.22
N ARG A 89 11.13 18.02 5.92
CA ARG A 89 11.70 18.87 4.84
C ARG A 89 10.57 19.35 3.94
N GLU A 90 10.44 20.65 3.70
CA GLU A 90 9.50 21.17 2.73
C GLU A 90 10.07 20.96 1.32
N VAL A 91 9.30 20.30 0.43
CA VAL A 91 9.72 19.96 -0.95
C VAL A 91 8.90 20.68 -2.02
N ALA A 92 7.76 21.25 -1.64
CA ALA A 92 6.93 22.11 -2.47
C ALA A 92 5.91 22.83 -1.57
N ASP A 93 5.15 23.76 -2.13
CA ASP A 93 4.15 24.53 -1.39
C ASP A 93 3.21 23.61 -0.62
N HIS A 94 3.18 23.78 0.72
CA HIS A 94 2.42 22.94 1.66
C HIS A 94 2.68 21.43 1.56
N THR A 95 3.83 21.02 1.03
CA THR A 95 4.16 19.60 0.83
C THR A 95 5.51 19.27 1.46
N PHE A 96 5.50 18.27 2.33
CA PHE A 96 6.65 17.92 3.16
C PHE A 96 7.04 16.45 2.96
N GLU A 97 8.34 16.21 3.00
CA GLU A 97 8.90 14.91 3.32
C GLU A 97 8.99 14.77 4.84
N LEU A 98 8.41 13.71 5.36
CA LEU A 98 8.63 13.27 6.73
C LEU A 98 9.64 12.13 6.67
N VAL A 99 10.79 12.35 7.26
CA VAL A 99 11.95 11.45 7.19
C VAL A 99 12.04 10.62 8.45
N PHE A 100 12.22 9.33 8.27
CA PHE A 100 12.34 8.34 9.34
C PHE A 100 13.58 7.49 9.14
N ASP A 101 14.22 7.04 10.22
CA ASP A 101 15.26 6.03 10.15
C ASP A 101 14.71 4.74 9.52
N LYS A 102 15.46 4.16 8.59
CA LYS A 102 15.09 2.88 7.98
C LYS A 102 15.36 1.74 8.94
N PRO A 103 14.34 1.00 9.41
CA PRO A 103 14.55 -0.09 10.33
C PRO A 103 15.27 -1.25 9.65
N GLU A 104 16.13 -1.92 10.39
CA GLU A 104 16.82 -3.13 9.92
C GLU A 104 15.80 -4.19 9.43
N GLY A 105 16.10 -4.78 8.28
CA GLY A 105 15.24 -5.80 7.66
C GLY A 105 13.96 -5.29 7.01
N LEU A 106 13.79 -3.98 6.85
CA LEU A 106 12.76 -3.43 5.98
C LEU A 106 13.19 -3.57 4.52
N HIS A 107 12.58 -4.53 3.82
CA HIS A 107 12.73 -4.70 2.38
C HIS A 107 11.39 -4.38 1.71
N PHE A 108 11.41 -3.55 0.69
CA PHE A 108 10.22 -3.22 -0.10
C PHE A 108 10.59 -3.00 -1.56
N SER A 109 9.58 -3.01 -2.43
CA SER A 109 9.74 -2.64 -3.84
C SER A 109 9.23 -1.20 -4.04
N PRO A 110 9.84 -0.42 -4.95
CA PRO A 110 9.36 0.92 -5.26
C PRO A 110 7.87 0.91 -5.62
N GLY A 111 7.11 1.87 -5.10
CA GLY A 111 5.66 1.95 -5.28
C GLY A 111 4.82 1.29 -4.18
N GLN A 112 5.43 0.52 -3.28
CA GLN A 112 4.73 -0.05 -2.13
C GLN A 112 4.41 0.98 -1.05
N TYR A 113 3.46 0.63 -0.17
CA TYR A 113 3.01 1.46 0.94
C TYR A 113 3.04 0.69 2.27
N LEU A 114 2.96 1.44 3.36
CA LEU A 114 2.81 0.93 4.73
C LEU A 114 1.51 1.46 5.35
N GLU A 115 0.94 0.70 6.28
CA GLU A 115 -0.08 1.17 7.22
C GLU A 115 0.62 1.82 8.41
N TRP A 116 0.41 3.12 8.57
CA TRP A 116 0.99 3.91 9.65
C TRP A 116 -0.02 4.05 10.77
N THR A 117 0.43 3.83 12.00
CA THR A 117 -0.36 3.97 13.21
C THR A 117 0.27 5.05 14.08
N LEU A 118 -0.46 6.14 14.29
CA LEU A 118 -0.04 7.26 15.10
C LEU A 118 -1.14 7.59 16.12
N PRO A 119 -0.99 7.13 17.38
CA PRO A 119 -1.90 7.50 18.46
C PRO A 119 -1.83 9.00 18.71
N HIS A 120 -2.97 9.68 18.73
CA HIS A 120 -3.07 11.11 19.01
C HIS A 120 -4.42 11.45 19.65
N ALA A 121 -4.47 12.53 20.40
CA ALA A 121 -5.70 13.03 21.01
C ALA A 121 -6.67 13.57 19.94
N GLY A 122 -7.97 13.40 20.15
CA GLY A 122 -8.99 13.94 19.25
C GLY A 122 -9.01 13.29 17.87
N SER A 123 -8.68 11.98 17.78
CA SER A 123 -8.70 11.25 16.50
C SER A 123 -10.06 11.36 15.82
N ASP A 124 -10.04 11.60 14.49
CA ASP A 124 -11.25 11.67 13.67
C ASP A 124 -11.91 10.28 13.51
N ASN A 125 -13.12 10.22 12.88
CA ASN A 125 -13.87 8.98 12.68
C ASN A 125 -13.13 7.92 11.86
N ARG A 126 -12.02 8.27 11.19
CA ARG A 126 -11.15 7.35 10.47
C ARG A 126 -10.09 6.71 11.37
N GLY A 127 -10.04 7.09 12.67
CA GLY A 127 -9.13 6.56 13.67
C GLY A 127 -7.66 6.97 13.46
N ILE A 128 -6.77 6.22 14.07
CA ILE A 128 -5.34 6.50 14.20
C ILE A 128 -4.46 5.80 13.14
N ARG A 129 -5.04 5.27 12.06
CA ARG A 129 -4.31 4.54 11.02
C ARG A 129 -4.52 5.14 9.66
N ARG A 130 -3.45 5.20 8.86
CA ARG A 130 -3.49 5.62 7.45
C ARG A 130 -2.47 4.84 6.64
N TYR A 131 -2.79 4.68 5.35
CA TYR A 131 -1.86 4.12 4.38
C TYR A 131 -1.13 5.25 3.66
N PHE A 132 0.20 5.15 3.64
CA PHE A 132 1.04 6.05 2.84
C PHE A 132 2.04 5.25 2.04
N THR A 133 2.23 5.67 0.79
CA THR A 133 3.31 5.17 -0.06
C THR A 133 4.67 5.49 0.57
N ILE A 134 5.59 4.54 0.48
CA ILE A 134 6.99 4.80 0.81
C ILE A 134 7.56 5.62 -0.34
N ALA A 135 7.81 6.90 -0.12
CA ALA A 135 8.30 7.81 -1.15
C ALA A 135 9.80 7.63 -1.40
N SER A 136 10.57 7.16 -0.41
CA SER A 136 11.97 6.78 -0.62
C SER A 136 12.12 5.53 -1.47
N SER A 137 13.27 5.40 -2.13
CA SER A 137 13.69 4.18 -2.80
C SER A 137 14.14 3.12 -1.79
N PRO A 138 14.05 1.81 -2.12
CA PRO A 138 14.69 0.77 -1.33
C PRO A 138 16.21 0.92 -1.20
N THR A 139 16.85 1.65 -2.09
CA THR A 139 18.29 1.94 -2.12
C THR A 139 18.70 3.03 -1.14
N GLU A 140 17.77 3.88 -0.71
CA GLU A 140 18.04 4.93 0.28
C GLU A 140 18.09 4.38 1.70
N ASP A 141 18.83 5.04 2.58
CA ASP A 141 19.01 4.66 3.99
C ASP A 141 17.88 5.20 4.89
N GLU A 142 16.95 5.95 4.33
CA GLU A 142 15.82 6.57 5.02
C GLU A 142 14.48 6.00 4.51
N VAL A 143 13.45 6.09 5.35
CA VAL A 143 12.06 5.91 4.95
C VAL A 143 11.41 7.27 4.88
N VAL A 144 10.91 7.64 3.72
CA VAL A 144 10.32 8.96 3.49
C VAL A 144 8.83 8.85 3.19
N LEU A 145 8.03 9.69 3.85
CA LEU A 145 6.64 9.93 3.48
C LEU A 145 6.51 11.31 2.84
N GLY A 146 5.93 11.36 1.64
CA GLY A 146 5.47 12.62 1.06
C GLY A 146 4.05 12.94 1.52
N VAL A 147 3.85 14.08 2.17
CA VAL A 147 2.55 14.48 2.70
C VAL A 147 2.23 15.92 2.28
N LYS A 148 1.08 16.11 1.62
CA LYS A 148 0.56 17.45 1.34
C LYS A 148 -0.45 17.88 2.41
N PHE A 149 -0.27 19.05 2.96
CA PHE A 149 -1.15 19.67 3.94
C PHE A 149 -2.01 20.74 3.24
N GLY A 150 -3.31 20.53 3.17
CA GLY A 150 -4.24 21.50 2.59
C GLY A 150 -4.87 22.38 3.66
N GLU A 151 -5.80 23.27 3.27
CA GLU A 151 -6.51 24.18 4.18
C GLU A 151 -7.21 23.46 5.36
N ARG A 152 -7.68 22.24 5.14
CA ARG A 152 -8.27 21.38 6.19
C ARG A 152 -7.36 20.20 6.46
N VAL A 153 -6.64 20.30 7.56
CA VAL A 153 -5.74 19.23 8.02
C VAL A 153 -6.53 18.23 8.88
N SER A 154 -6.44 16.93 8.57
CA SER A 154 -7.03 15.89 9.43
C SER A 154 -6.24 15.75 10.73
N SER A 155 -6.89 15.24 11.80
CA SER A 155 -6.23 15.01 13.09
C SER A 155 -4.95 14.17 12.95
N PHE A 156 -4.97 13.13 12.10
CA PHE A 156 -3.79 12.31 11.82
C PHE A 156 -2.66 13.10 11.16
N LYS A 157 -2.97 13.94 10.16
CA LYS A 157 -1.96 14.79 9.53
C LYS A 157 -1.43 15.85 10.49
N GLN A 158 -2.29 16.41 11.34
CA GLN A 158 -1.83 17.33 12.39
C GLN A 158 -0.84 16.63 13.33
N ALA A 159 -1.16 15.42 13.77
CA ALA A 159 -0.26 14.64 14.60
C ALA A 159 1.08 14.29 13.91
N LEU A 160 1.08 14.15 12.58
CA LEU A 160 2.33 14.02 11.82
C LEU A 160 3.17 15.29 11.81
N LEU A 161 2.52 16.48 11.76
CA LEU A 161 3.22 17.77 11.82
C LEU A 161 3.79 18.04 13.21
N ASP A 162 3.14 17.53 14.24
CA ASP A 162 3.51 17.74 15.64
C ASP A 162 4.63 16.78 16.10
N LEU A 163 5.09 15.85 15.23
CA LEU A 163 6.17 14.92 15.58
C LEU A 163 7.48 15.67 15.90
N ALA A 164 8.07 15.33 17.04
CA ALA A 164 9.40 15.79 17.40
C ALA A 164 10.48 14.78 16.97
N PRO A 165 11.68 15.23 16.58
CA PRO A 165 12.80 14.35 16.28
C PRO A 165 13.07 13.34 17.40
N GLY A 166 13.19 12.08 17.04
CA GLY A 166 13.38 10.95 17.97
C GLY A 166 12.10 10.24 18.37
N GLU A 167 10.92 10.78 18.06
CA GLU A 167 9.65 10.10 18.34
C GLU A 167 9.45 8.88 17.42
N GLU A 168 8.84 7.84 17.97
CA GLU A 168 8.59 6.59 17.26
C GLU A 168 7.18 6.50 16.72
N VAL A 169 7.07 6.13 15.45
CA VAL A 169 5.80 5.84 14.78
C VAL A 169 5.77 4.39 14.37
N VAL A 170 4.65 3.72 14.62
CA VAL A 170 4.49 2.32 14.25
C VAL A 170 3.96 2.22 12.83
N ALA A 171 4.66 1.45 12.00
CA ALA A 171 4.17 1.05 10.70
C ALA A 171 4.05 -0.48 10.58
N ALA A 172 3.18 -0.93 9.70
CA ALA A 172 2.92 -2.33 9.44
C ALA A 172 2.42 -2.56 8.01
N GLN A 173 2.12 -3.79 7.67
CA GLN A 173 1.43 -4.15 6.43
C GLN A 173 2.04 -3.55 5.16
N ARG A 174 3.33 -3.79 4.93
CA ARG A 174 3.89 -3.51 3.60
C ARG A 174 3.04 -4.22 2.53
N ALA A 175 2.47 -3.45 1.63
CA ALA A 175 1.62 -3.93 0.55
C ALA A 175 1.69 -3.00 -0.67
N GLY A 176 1.02 -3.38 -1.75
CA GLY A 176 0.91 -2.64 -2.99
C GLY A 176 1.44 -3.44 -4.17
N ASP A 177 0.63 -3.48 -5.22
CA ASP A 177 0.93 -4.16 -6.48
C ASP A 177 1.21 -3.14 -7.60
N PHE A 178 1.28 -1.84 -7.26
CA PHE A 178 1.68 -0.77 -8.18
C PHE A 178 3.21 -0.71 -8.24
N LEU A 179 3.78 -1.58 -9.06
CA LEU A 179 5.21 -1.80 -9.16
C LEU A 179 5.69 -1.53 -10.59
N LEU A 180 7.00 -1.35 -10.74
CA LEU A 180 7.64 -1.35 -12.06
C LEU A 180 7.44 -2.71 -12.75
N PRO A 181 7.17 -2.74 -14.07
CA PRO A 181 7.12 -4.00 -14.81
C PRO A 181 8.50 -4.69 -14.77
N THR A 182 8.48 -6.02 -14.88
CA THR A 182 9.70 -6.82 -14.84
C THR A 182 10.53 -6.71 -16.11
N ASP A 183 9.89 -6.42 -17.25
CA ASP A 183 10.59 -6.20 -18.51
C ASP A 183 11.12 -4.77 -18.56
N PRO A 184 12.45 -4.55 -18.57
CA PRO A 184 13.03 -3.20 -18.61
C PRO A 184 12.87 -2.51 -19.98
N SER A 185 12.52 -3.24 -21.03
CA SER A 185 12.33 -2.68 -22.36
C SER A 185 10.97 -2.01 -22.56
N GLU A 186 10.03 -2.20 -21.64
CA GLU A 186 8.73 -1.56 -21.71
C GLU A 186 8.83 -0.05 -21.52
N LYS A 187 8.22 0.71 -22.46
CA LYS A 187 8.07 2.15 -22.31
C LYS A 187 6.96 2.47 -21.31
N LEU A 188 7.23 3.39 -20.40
CA LEU A 188 6.35 3.70 -19.30
C LEU A 188 5.76 5.10 -19.40
N ALA A 189 4.47 5.22 -19.13
CA ALA A 189 3.81 6.50 -18.88
C ALA A 189 3.44 6.57 -17.38
N PHE A 190 4.11 7.47 -16.65
CA PHE A 190 3.75 7.80 -15.28
C PHE A 190 2.71 8.92 -15.28
N VAL A 191 1.58 8.74 -14.62
CA VAL A 191 0.52 9.75 -14.54
C VAL A 191 0.26 10.08 -13.09
N ALA A 192 0.60 11.29 -12.67
CA ALA A 192 0.49 11.72 -11.28
C ALA A 192 -0.30 13.02 -11.14
N GLY A 193 -1.06 13.14 -10.06
CA GLY A 193 -1.72 14.37 -9.64
C GLY A 193 -1.31 14.74 -8.20
N GLY A 194 -0.75 15.95 -8.03
CA GLY A 194 -0.30 16.45 -6.72
C GLY A 194 0.56 15.44 -5.97
N ILE A 195 0.21 15.14 -4.72
CA ILE A 195 0.98 14.21 -3.86
C ILE A 195 0.93 12.74 -4.33
N GLY A 196 0.08 12.38 -5.28
CA GLY A 196 0.09 11.07 -5.94
C GLY A 196 1.38 10.76 -6.71
N ILE A 197 2.31 11.69 -6.76
CA ILE A 197 3.66 11.55 -7.31
C ILE A 197 4.58 10.63 -6.46
N THR A 198 4.24 10.37 -5.19
CA THR A 198 5.10 9.64 -4.24
C THR A 198 5.59 8.26 -4.72
N PRO A 199 4.77 7.37 -5.34
CA PRO A 199 5.28 6.11 -5.84
C PRO A 199 6.29 6.29 -6.98
N PHE A 200 6.09 7.30 -7.81
CA PHE A 200 6.99 7.58 -8.93
C PHE A 200 8.34 8.17 -8.45
N ARG A 201 8.32 8.94 -7.35
CA ARG A 201 9.57 9.38 -6.68
C ARG A 201 10.41 8.17 -6.27
N SER A 202 9.79 7.21 -5.59
CA SER A 202 10.45 5.96 -5.18
C SER A 202 10.98 5.16 -6.37
N MET A 203 10.15 5.01 -7.43
CA MET A 203 10.52 4.28 -8.64
C MET A 203 11.65 4.95 -9.39
N THR A 204 11.59 6.27 -9.59
CA THR A 204 12.61 7.02 -10.35
C THR A 204 13.95 7.00 -9.63
N ARG A 205 13.98 7.23 -8.31
CA ARG A 205 15.23 7.12 -7.53
C ARG A 205 15.82 5.72 -7.61
N PHE A 206 14.99 4.68 -7.51
CA PHE A 206 15.42 3.29 -7.64
C PHE A 206 16.06 3.01 -9.01
N LEU A 207 15.47 3.51 -10.09
CA LEU A 207 15.99 3.31 -11.45
C LEU A 207 17.35 4.01 -11.65
N ILE A 208 17.51 5.23 -11.14
CA ILE A 208 18.78 5.94 -11.16
C ILE A 208 19.85 5.16 -10.39
N ASP A 209 19.55 4.80 -9.14
CA ASP A 209 20.50 4.13 -8.24
C ASP A 209 20.86 2.71 -8.70
N SER A 210 19.99 2.06 -9.47
CA SER A 210 20.18 0.71 -10.02
C SER A 210 20.78 0.71 -11.43
N ASP A 211 21.03 1.88 -12.02
CA ASP A 211 21.47 2.02 -13.41
C ASP A 211 20.58 1.26 -14.40
N ASP A 212 19.25 1.36 -14.21
CA ASP A 212 18.21 0.74 -15.04
C ASP A 212 17.55 1.80 -15.96
N PRO A 213 18.08 2.03 -17.19
CA PRO A 213 17.65 3.13 -18.06
C PRO A 213 16.36 2.76 -18.79
N ARG A 214 15.22 3.17 -18.24
CA ARG A 214 13.91 3.00 -18.87
C ARG A 214 13.46 4.24 -19.63
N ASP A 215 12.67 4.03 -20.70
CA ASP A 215 12.02 5.12 -21.46
C ASP A 215 10.73 5.51 -20.74
N ILE A 216 10.72 6.67 -20.06
CA ILE A 216 9.62 7.10 -19.19
C ILE A 216 9.14 8.50 -19.59
N THR A 217 7.82 8.64 -19.73
CA THR A 217 7.15 9.95 -19.82
C THR A 217 6.32 10.16 -18.56
N LEU A 218 6.67 11.18 -17.76
CA LEU A 218 5.92 11.59 -16.57
C LEU A 218 4.94 12.71 -16.92
N LEU A 219 3.64 12.44 -16.82
CA LEU A 219 2.58 13.44 -16.88
C LEU A 219 2.24 13.85 -15.44
N TYR A 220 2.60 15.08 -15.05
CA TYR A 220 2.47 15.56 -13.68
C TYR A 220 1.53 16.75 -13.58
N ALA A 221 0.34 16.51 -13.02
CA ALA A 221 -0.70 17.52 -12.85
C ALA A 221 -0.63 18.15 -11.45
N ASN A 222 -0.66 19.48 -11.39
CA ASN A 222 -0.69 20.27 -10.16
C ASN A 222 -1.61 21.48 -10.32
N ASN A 223 -2.03 22.10 -9.22
CA ASN A 223 -2.80 23.34 -9.31
C ASN A 223 -1.91 24.52 -9.71
N THR A 224 -0.73 24.62 -9.12
CA THR A 224 0.25 25.67 -9.37
C THR A 224 1.65 25.07 -9.59
N ARG A 225 2.58 25.86 -10.13
CA ARG A 225 3.98 25.45 -10.29
C ARG A 225 4.69 25.28 -8.95
N ALA A 226 4.31 26.04 -7.94
CA ALA A 226 4.85 25.93 -6.59
C ALA A 226 4.55 24.58 -5.90
N GLU A 227 3.54 23.85 -6.40
CA GLU A 227 3.18 22.51 -5.90
C GLU A 227 3.99 21.36 -6.52
N ILE A 228 4.91 21.66 -7.47
CA ILE A 228 5.72 20.63 -8.12
C ILE A 228 6.80 20.14 -7.16
N CYS A 229 6.69 18.90 -6.73
CA CYS A 229 7.65 18.27 -5.83
C CYS A 229 8.84 17.67 -6.58
N TRP A 230 10.01 17.62 -5.92
CA TRP A 230 11.20 16.90 -6.36
C TRP A 230 11.70 17.24 -7.77
N GLN A 231 11.69 18.50 -8.12
CA GLN A 231 12.09 18.96 -9.46
C GLN A 231 13.53 18.54 -9.82
N GLU A 232 14.42 18.54 -8.82
CA GLU A 232 15.81 18.12 -8.98
C GLU A 232 15.93 16.65 -9.36
N LEU A 233 15.10 15.77 -8.75
CA LEU A 233 15.07 14.36 -9.09
C LEU A 233 14.62 14.11 -10.54
N TRP A 234 13.66 14.89 -11.02
CA TRP A 234 13.19 14.74 -12.39
C TRP A 234 14.23 15.24 -13.41
N ALA A 235 14.99 16.28 -13.05
CA ALA A 235 16.11 16.76 -13.86
C ALA A 235 17.24 15.71 -13.89
N GLU A 236 17.63 15.17 -12.74
CA GLU A 236 18.63 14.11 -12.62
C GLU A 236 18.21 12.86 -13.43
N ALA A 237 16.95 12.46 -13.38
CA ALA A 237 16.44 11.33 -14.16
C ALA A 237 16.63 11.53 -15.66
N ALA A 238 16.38 12.75 -16.16
CA ALA A 238 16.57 13.08 -17.58
C ALA A 238 18.04 13.04 -18.03
N GLU A 239 18.99 13.17 -17.09
CA GLU A 239 20.42 13.02 -17.37
C GLU A 239 20.85 11.54 -17.42
N HIS A 240 20.17 10.66 -16.67
CA HIS A 240 20.57 9.25 -16.53
C HIS A 240 19.83 8.30 -17.46
N MET A 241 18.62 8.67 -17.91
CA MET A 241 17.79 7.78 -18.74
C MET A 241 16.89 8.59 -19.70
N PRO A 242 16.26 7.97 -20.71
CA PRO A 242 15.22 8.58 -21.53
C PRO A 242 14.00 8.95 -20.69
N PHE A 243 14.06 10.10 -20.01
CA PHE A 243 13.03 10.57 -19.09
C PHE A 243 12.51 11.95 -19.51
N SER A 244 11.22 12.09 -19.66
CA SER A 244 10.59 13.37 -20.00
C SER A 244 9.46 13.71 -19.04
N VAL A 245 9.32 14.99 -18.70
CA VAL A 245 8.26 15.48 -17.82
C VAL A 245 7.35 16.45 -18.56
N VAL A 246 6.05 16.19 -18.49
CA VAL A 246 5.00 17.08 -18.99
C VAL A 246 4.19 17.57 -17.79
N HIS A 247 4.28 18.87 -17.50
CA HIS A 247 3.52 19.50 -16.43
C HIS A 247 2.15 19.99 -16.92
N ALA A 248 1.08 19.58 -16.24
CA ALA A 248 -0.27 20.10 -16.45
C ALA A 248 -0.65 20.97 -15.23
N ILE A 249 -0.72 22.30 -15.43
CA ILE A 249 -0.99 23.27 -14.37
C ILE A 249 -2.41 23.81 -14.52
N ALA A 250 -3.25 23.62 -13.50
CA ALA A 250 -4.69 23.90 -13.60
C ALA A 250 -5.06 25.37 -13.39
N ARG A 251 -4.32 26.11 -12.56
CA ARG A 251 -4.68 27.48 -12.13
C ARG A 251 -3.80 28.59 -12.68
N GLU A 252 -2.74 28.26 -13.39
CA GLU A 252 -1.90 29.23 -14.07
C GLU A 252 -2.20 29.18 -15.57
N ARG A 253 -2.42 30.35 -16.17
CA ARG A 253 -2.48 30.45 -17.64
C ARG A 253 -1.06 30.37 -18.17
N PRO A 254 -0.84 29.78 -19.37
CA PRO A 254 0.45 29.74 -20.02
C PRO A 254 0.98 31.15 -20.33
#